data_bce5529b3884046b8212dfe7a793f3b8
#
_entry.id   bce5529b3884046b8212dfe7a793f3b8
#
_cell.length_a   1.000
_cell.length_b   1.000
_cell.length_c   1.000
_cell.angle_alpha   90.00
_cell.angle_beta   90.00
_cell.angle_gamma   90.00
#
_symmetry.space_group_name_H-M   'P 1'
#
loop_
_entity.id
_entity.type
_entity.pdbx_description
1 polymer ?
#
loop_
_entity_poly.entity_id
_entity_poly.type
_entity_poly.pdbx_seq_one_letter_code
_entity_poly.pdbx_strand_id
1 'polypeptide(L)'
;MTVFLCGFMGCGKTTSGKLAAKKLGCGFCDTDDLIVRTFDMTIPEIFEKKGEPFFRQAEAEIVKSLCGKIIVAACGGGAMLNKDTAEAARQSGCKIVFLDVPFEKCYERICGDTNRPIVMRSTKEELETLYNQRRSVYLKHSTVTVDCSGTPAENAERIADAVRK
;
A
#
# COMPACT_ATOMS: atom_id res chain seq x y z
N MET A 1 -6.32 10.11 -13.46
CA MET A 1 -5.21 10.27 -12.48
C MET A 1 -5.07 8.98 -11.71
N THR A 2 -3.84 8.48 -11.58
CA THR A 2 -3.53 7.29 -10.78
C THR A 2 -3.23 7.70 -9.34
N VAL A 3 -3.84 7.01 -8.39
CA VAL A 3 -3.65 7.20 -6.95
C VAL A 3 -3.11 5.92 -6.35
N PHE A 4 -1.91 5.96 -5.82
CA PHE A 4 -1.30 4.84 -5.09
C PHE A 4 -1.50 5.05 -3.59
N LEU A 5 -2.09 4.08 -2.90
CA LEU A 5 -2.24 4.08 -1.45
C LEU A 5 -1.10 3.28 -0.83
N CYS A 6 -0.32 3.89 0.03
CA CYS A 6 0.73 3.21 0.80
C CYS A 6 0.48 3.35 2.31
N GLY A 7 1.18 2.55 3.08
CA GLY A 7 1.06 2.52 4.54
C GLY A 7 1.28 1.14 5.11
N PHE A 8 1.37 1.06 6.43
CA PHE A 8 1.68 -0.17 7.14
C PHE A 8 0.60 -1.24 6.99
N MET A 9 0.93 -2.48 7.31
CA MET A 9 -0.03 -3.59 7.40
C MET A 9 -1.17 -3.21 8.33
N GLY A 10 -2.42 -3.52 7.95
CA GLY A 10 -3.59 -3.21 8.78
C GLY A 10 -4.03 -1.74 8.76
N CYS A 11 -3.40 -0.84 8.01
CA CYS A 11 -3.84 0.56 7.92
C CYS A 11 -5.12 0.78 7.06
N GLY A 12 -5.64 -0.28 6.41
CA GLY A 12 -6.92 -0.22 5.72
C GLY A 12 -6.87 0.21 4.24
N LYS A 13 -5.72 0.06 3.56
CA LYS A 13 -5.55 0.42 2.14
C LYS A 13 -6.62 -0.15 1.23
N THR A 14 -6.85 -1.44 1.31
CA THR A 14 -7.81 -2.14 0.43
C THR A 14 -9.25 -1.70 0.72
N THR A 15 -9.64 -1.65 2.00
CA THR A 15 -11.02 -1.31 2.40
C THR A 15 -11.35 0.15 2.11
N SER A 16 -10.54 1.07 2.60
CA SER A 16 -10.74 2.52 2.39
C SER A 16 -10.50 2.90 0.93
N GLY A 17 -9.56 2.22 0.25
CA GLY A 17 -9.26 2.45 -1.15
C GLY A 17 -10.41 2.10 -2.10
N LYS A 18 -11.11 0.99 -1.88
CA LYS A 18 -12.32 0.63 -2.64
C LYS A 18 -13.41 1.70 -2.50
N LEU A 19 -13.62 2.19 -1.29
CA LEU A 19 -14.62 3.23 -1.04
C LEU A 19 -14.19 4.58 -1.62
N ALA A 20 -12.91 4.94 -1.54
CA ALA A 20 -12.37 6.16 -2.13
C ALA A 20 -12.48 6.13 -3.67
N ALA A 21 -12.15 4.99 -4.31
CA ALA A 21 -12.31 4.82 -5.75
C ALA A 21 -13.77 5.03 -6.19
N LYS A 22 -14.73 4.47 -5.45
CA LYS A 22 -16.16 4.69 -5.71
C LYS A 22 -16.54 6.19 -5.61
N LYS A 23 -16.04 6.89 -4.60
CA LYS A 23 -16.27 8.33 -4.42
C LYS A 23 -15.61 9.20 -5.51
N LEU A 24 -14.48 8.75 -6.04
CA LEU A 24 -13.75 9.40 -7.14
C LEU A 24 -14.29 9.02 -8.53
N GLY A 25 -15.23 8.07 -8.62
CA GLY A 25 -15.77 7.59 -9.89
C GLY A 25 -14.73 6.86 -10.75
N CYS A 26 -13.78 6.15 -10.14
CA CYS A 26 -12.70 5.48 -10.85
C CYS A 26 -12.55 4.00 -10.44
N GLY A 27 -11.67 3.27 -11.15
CA GLY A 27 -11.38 1.86 -10.85
C GLY A 27 -10.60 1.70 -9.53
N PHE A 28 -10.62 0.47 -9.02
CA PHE A 28 -9.79 0.04 -7.90
C PHE A 28 -9.03 -1.23 -8.25
N CYS A 29 -7.78 -1.34 -7.79
CA CYS A 29 -7.01 -2.58 -7.78
C CYS A 29 -6.15 -2.70 -6.52
N ASP A 30 -5.74 -3.93 -6.22
CA ASP A 30 -4.68 -4.23 -5.26
C ASP A 30 -3.47 -4.72 -6.04
N THR A 31 -2.29 -4.15 -5.78
CA THR A 31 -1.08 -4.49 -6.55
C THR A 31 -0.60 -5.91 -6.28
N ASP A 32 -0.80 -6.43 -5.06
CA ASP A 32 -0.46 -7.81 -4.71
C ASP A 32 -1.36 -8.80 -5.46
N ASP A 33 -2.67 -8.51 -5.57
CA ASP A 33 -3.60 -9.31 -6.37
C ASP A 33 -3.22 -9.30 -7.86
N LEU A 34 -2.73 -8.17 -8.38
CA LEU A 34 -2.27 -8.09 -9.77
C LEU A 34 -1.02 -8.94 -9.99
N ILE A 35 -0.07 -8.95 -9.05
CA ILE A 35 1.12 -9.80 -9.12
C ILE A 35 0.71 -11.27 -9.13
N VAL A 36 -0.15 -11.68 -8.19
CA VAL A 36 -0.65 -13.06 -8.10
C VAL A 36 -1.29 -13.50 -9.42
N ARG A 37 -2.14 -12.67 -10.01
CA ARG A 37 -2.79 -12.99 -11.30
C ARG A 37 -1.81 -13.01 -12.47
N THR A 38 -0.81 -12.13 -12.47
CA THR A 38 0.16 -12.03 -13.58
C THR A 38 1.07 -13.25 -13.64
N PHE A 39 1.47 -13.77 -12.50
CA PHE A 39 2.42 -14.90 -12.42
C PHE A 39 1.75 -16.24 -12.12
N ASP A 40 0.43 -16.25 -11.88
CA ASP A 40 -0.33 -17.45 -11.48
C ASP A 40 0.31 -18.18 -10.29
N MET A 41 0.79 -17.41 -9.33
CA MET A 41 1.46 -17.86 -8.11
C MET A 41 1.03 -17.00 -6.94
N THR A 42 0.91 -17.60 -5.76
CA THR A 42 0.77 -16.85 -4.51
C THR A 42 2.05 -16.08 -4.19
N ILE A 43 1.96 -15.02 -3.38
CA ILE A 43 3.14 -14.25 -2.96
C ILE A 43 4.19 -15.13 -2.27
N PRO A 44 3.84 -16.02 -1.31
CA PRO A 44 4.80 -16.95 -0.72
C PRO A 44 5.50 -17.84 -1.76
N GLU A 45 4.76 -18.36 -2.76
CA GLU A 45 5.35 -19.17 -3.84
C GLU A 45 6.33 -18.37 -4.70
N ILE A 46 6.04 -17.10 -4.97
CA ILE A 46 6.97 -16.22 -5.70
C ILE A 46 8.26 -16.04 -4.90
N PHE A 47 8.17 -15.77 -3.60
CA PHE A 47 9.34 -15.65 -2.74
C PHE A 47 10.17 -16.93 -2.69
N GLU A 48 9.51 -18.08 -2.56
CA GLU A 48 10.18 -19.39 -2.49
C GLU A 48 10.84 -19.77 -3.82
N LYS A 49 10.10 -19.64 -4.94
CA LYS A 49 10.56 -20.13 -6.26
C LYS A 49 11.43 -19.15 -7.01
N LYS A 50 11.23 -17.84 -6.82
CA LYS A 50 11.87 -16.78 -7.61
C LYS A 50 12.67 -15.76 -6.78
N GLY A 51 12.47 -15.72 -5.48
CA GLY A 51 13.17 -14.86 -4.55
C GLY A 51 12.64 -13.44 -4.44
N GLU A 52 13.09 -12.72 -3.42
CA GLU A 52 12.68 -11.35 -3.13
C GLU A 52 13.03 -10.35 -4.25
N PRO A 53 14.23 -10.37 -4.87
CA PRO A 53 14.56 -9.44 -5.94
C PRO A 53 13.58 -9.50 -7.11
N PHE A 54 13.14 -10.69 -7.50
CA PHE A 54 12.12 -10.87 -8.54
C PHE A 54 10.78 -10.24 -8.13
N PHE A 55 10.34 -10.48 -6.88
CA PHE A 55 9.11 -9.90 -6.38
C PHE A 55 9.15 -8.37 -6.38
N ARG A 56 10.27 -7.76 -5.95
CA ARG A 56 10.46 -6.30 -5.94
C ARG A 56 10.45 -5.70 -7.35
N GLN A 57 11.02 -6.42 -8.31
CA GLN A 57 10.94 -6.01 -9.72
C GLN A 57 9.50 -6.08 -10.23
N ALA A 58 8.78 -7.16 -9.93
CA ALA A 58 7.37 -7.31 -10.29
C ALA A 58 6.49 -6.19 -9.68
N GLU A 59 6.70 -5.83 -8.40
CA GLU A 59 6.03 -4.68 -7.78
C GLU A 59 6.26 -3.38 -8.57
N ALA A 60 7.52 -3.09 -8.93
CA ALA A 60 7.88 -1.89 -9.68
C ALA A 60 7.24 -1.86 -11.07
N GLU A 61 7.22 -2.98 -11.78
CA GLU A 61 6.60 -3.11 -13.10
C GLU A 61 5.08 -2.92 -13.04
N ILE A 62 4.42 -3.50 -12.04
CA ILE A 62 2.98 -3.29 -11.81
C ILE A 62 2.67 -1.83 -11.53
N VAL A 63 3.41 -1.17 -10.64
CA VAL A 63 3.25 0.26 -10.36
C VAL A 63 3.40 1.07 -11.65
N LYS A 64 4.45 0.82 -12.43
CA LYS A 64 4.69 1.49 -13.71
C LYS A 64 3.53 1.27 -14.71
N SER A 65 3.00 0.07 -14.79
CA SER A 65 1.89 -0.26 -15.69
C SER A 65 0.57 0.44 -15.35
N LEU A 66 0.42 0.87 -14.10
CA LEU A 66 -0.75 1.59 -13.62
C LEU A 66 -0.64 3.11 -13.82
N CYS A 67 0.56 3.65 -14.00
CA CYS A 67 0.76 5.08 -14.24
C CYS A 67 -0.04 5.53 -15.48
N GLY A 68 -0.67 6.70 -15.38
CA GLY A 68 -1.53 7.25 -16.45
C GLY A 68 -2.95 6.71 -16.50
N LYS A 69 -3.30 5.69 -15.72
CA LYS A 69 -4.68 5.18 -15.63
C LYS A 69 -5.52 6.01 -14.64
N ILE A 70 -6.84 5.89 -14.75
CA ILE A 70 -7.80 6.52 -13.81
C ILE A 70 -8.19 5.46 -12.78
N ILE A 71 -7.39 5.32 -11.73
CA ILE A 71 -7.51 4.21 -10.78
C ILE A 71 -6.95 4.58 -9.40
N VAL A 72 -7.54 3.98 -8.36
CA VAL A 72 -6.95 3.89 -7.02
C VAL A 72 -6.33 2.50 -6.86
N ALA A 73 -5.05 2.43 -6.53
CA ALA A 73 -4.31 1.21 -6.33
C ALA A 73 -3.84 1.08 -4.88
N ALA A 74 -4.29 0.05 -4.17
CA ALA A 74 -3.72 -0.32 -2.88
C ALA A 74 -2.38 -1.02 -3.13
N CYS A 75 -1.29 -0.44 -2.62
CA CYS A 75 0.05 -0.99 -2.81
C CYS A 75 0.39 -2.03 -1.74
N GLY A 76 1.10 -3.08 -2.13
CA GLY A 76 1.81 -3.93 -1.19
C GLY A 76 2.73 -3.11 -0.28
N GLY A 77 2.98 -3.60 0.95
CA GLY A 77 3.71 -2.82 1.96
C GLY A 77 5.11 -2.38 1.56
N GLY A 78 5.74 -3.06 0.59
CA GLY A 78 7.09 -2.76 0.13
C GLY A 78 7.17 -1.84 -1.09
N ALA A 79 6.13 -1.76 -1.91
CA ALA A 79 6.19 -1.11 -3.23
C ALA A 79 6.66 0.36 -3.16
N MET A 80 6.07 1.16 -2.26
CA MET A 80 6.42 2.57 -2.08
C MET A 80 7.57 2.82 -1.09
N LEU A 81 8.19 1.77 -0.55
CA LEU A 81 9.45 1.88 0.19
C LEU A 81 10.64 2.00 -0.77
N ASN A 82 10.49 1.49 -1.98
CA ASN A 82 11.51 1.63 -3.03
C ASN A 82 11.49 3.08 -3.56
N LYS A 83 12.62 3.77 -3.40
CA LYS A 83 12.79 5.17 -3.81
C LYS A 83 12.54 5.36 -5.31
N ASP A 84 13.11 4.49 -6.14
CA ASP A 84 13.05 4.64 -7.60
C ASP A 84 11.61 4.41 -8.11
N THR A 85 10.90 3.44 -7.52
CA THR A 85 9.48 3.19 -7.83
C THR A 85 8.60 4.38 -7.44
N ALA A 86 8.79 4.93 -6.24
CA ALA A 86 8.03 6.09 -5.78
C ALA A 86 8.34 7.36 -6.60
N GLU A 87 9.61 7.56 -6.96
CA GLU A 87 10.02 8.69 -7.79
C GLU A 87 9.47 8.60 -9.22
N ALA A 88 9.54 7.42 -9.85
CA ALA A 88 8.95 7.18 -11.17
C ALA A 88 7.43 7.43 -11.18
N ALA A 89 6.72 6.99 -10.14
CA ALA A 89 5.29 7.25 -10.00
C ALA A 89 5.01 8.77 -9.89
N ARG A 90 5.78 9.52 -9.08
CA ARG A 90 5.64 10.98 -8.96
C ARG A 90 5.92 11.71 -10.27
N GLN A 91 7.00 11.34 -10.96
CA GLN A 91 7.36 11.90 -12.26
C GLN A 91 6.30 11.64 -13.34
N SER A 92 5.56 10.53 -13.21
CA SER A 92 4.41 10.21 -14.07
C SER A 92 3.11 10.95 -13.67
N GLY A 93 3.17 11.90 -12.75
CA GLY A 93 2.00 12.68 -12.31
C GLY A 93 1.03 11.90 -11.41
N CYS A 94 1.45 10.77 -10.85
CA CYS A 94 0.62 10.00 -9.92
C CYS A 94 0.61 10.64 -8.53
N LYS A 95 -0.50 10.48 -7.81
CA LYS A 95 -0.57 10.80 -6.38
C LYS A 95 -0.18 9.58 -5.56
N ILE A 96 0.76 9.75 -4.64
CA ILE A 96 1.10 8.73 -3.63
C ILE A 96 0.54 9.19 -2.30
N VAL A 97 -0.49 8.50 -1.82
CA VAL A 97 -1.21 8.84 -0.59
C VAL A 97 -0.75 7.91 0.52
N PHE A 98 -0.10 8.45 1.53
CA PHE A 98 0.24 7.72 2.73
C PHE A 98 -0.94 7.71 3.70
N LEU A 99 -1.44 6.52 4.02
CA LEU A 99 -2.46 6.32 5.04
C LEU A 99 -1.77 6.21 6.40
N ASP A 100 -1.72 7.33 7.13
CA ASP A 100 -1.10 7.39 8.45
C ASP A 100 -2.11 6.92 9.51
N VAL A 101 -1.86 5.76 10.08
CA VAL A 101 -2.68 5.13 11.13
C VAL A 101 -1.76 4.78 12.29
N PRO A 102 -2.12 5.10 13.55
CA PRO A 102 -1.30 4.75 14.71
C PRO A 102 -0.98 3.25 14.77
N PHE A 103 0.23 2.91 15.24
CA PHE A 103 0.70 1.53 15.32
C PHE A 103 -0.27 0.62 16.05
N GLU A 104 -0.80 1.03 17.20
CA GLU A 104 -1.73 0.22 17.99
C GLU A 104 -2.96 -0.20 17.19
N LYS A 105 -3.55 0.71 16.40
CA LYS A 105 -4.70 0.38 15.54
C LYS A 105 -4.34 -0.59 14.42
N CYS A 106 -3.15 -0.44 13.84
CA CYS A 106 -2.65 -1.39 12.86
C CYS A 106 -2.42 -2.76 13.50
N TYR A 107 -1.77 -2.79 14.66
CA TYR A 107 -1.45 -3.99 15.39
C TYR A 107 -2.69 -4.77 15.82
N GLU A 108 -3.71 -4.12 16.37
CA GLU A 108 -5.00 -4.74 16.72
C GLU A 108 -5.64 -5.48 15.54
N ARG A 109 -5.46 -4.98 14.33
CA ARG A 109 -6.04 -5.58 13.11
C ARG A 109 -5.22 -6.75 12.55
N ILE A 110 -3.92 -6.79 12.84
CA ILE A 110 -3.01 -7.81 12.29
C ILE A 110 -2.57 -8.84 13.32
N CYS A 111 -2.69 -8.57 14.63
CA CYS A 111 -2.32 -9.52 15.66
C CYS A 111 -3.19 -10.78 15.52
N GLY A 112 -2.53 -11.95 15.50
CA GLY A 112 -3.21 -13.23 15.28
C GLY A 112 -3.52 -13.56 13.80
N ASP A 113 -3.16 -12.71 12.85
CA ASP A 113 -3.29 -13.03 11.41
C ASP A 113 -2.24 -14.05 10.98
N THR A 114 -2.66 -15.30 10.83
CA THR A 114 -1.80 -16.43 10.42
C THR A 114 -1.39 -16.38 8.95
N ASN A 115 -2.00 -15.52 8.14
CA ASN A 115 -1.66 -15.35 6.72
C ASN A 115 -0.50 -14.38 6.49
N ARG A 116 0.07 -13.80 7.56
CA ARG A 116 1.17 -12.84 7.50
C ARG A 116 2.42 -13.41 8.16
N PRO A 117 3.37 -13.97 7.39
CA PRO A 117 4.57 -14.58 7.95
C PRO A 117 5.37 -13.63 8.86
N ILE A 118 5.45 -12.35 8.52
CA ILE A 118 6.17 -11.36 9.33
C ILE A 118 5.51 -11.14 10.70
N VAL A 119 4.17 -11.14 10.76
CA VAL A 119 3.42 -11.01 12.01
C VAL A 119 3.62 -12.23 12.90
N MET A 120 3.61 -13.43 12.30
CA MET A 120 3.78 -14.69 13.02
C MET A 120 5.16 -14.86 13.64
N ARG A 121 6.20 -14.25 13.03
CA ARG A 121 7.60 -14.41 13.42
C ARG A 121 8.14 -13.28 14.27
N SER A 122 7.38 -12.20 14.45
CA SER A 122 7.84 -10.98 15.10
C SER A 122 7.12 -10.74 16.42
N THR A 123 7.83 -10.20 17.39
CA THR A 123 7.22 -9.65 18.60
C THR A 123 6.50 -8.34 18.30
N LYS A 124 5.70 -7.85 19.23
CA LYS A 124 5.04 -6.55 19.10
C LYS A 124 6.06 -5.41 18.96
N GLU A 125 7.13 -5.46 19.73
CA GLU A 125 8.22 -4.47 19.74
C GLU A 125 8.98 -4.46 18.40
N GLU A 126 9.22 -5.62 17.80
CA GLU A 126 9.83 -5.75 16.47
C GLU A 126 8.93 -5.18 15.39
N LEU A 127 7.62 -5.42 15.48
CA LEU A 127 6.64 -4.84 14.55
C LEU A 127 6.52 -3.33 14.71
N GLU A 128 6.60 -2.80 15.93
CA GLU A 128 6.61 -1.35 16.18
C GLU A 128 7.86 -0.69 15.63
N THR A 129 9.02 -1.31 15.80
CA THR A 129 10.28 -0.86 15.20
C THR A 129 10.17 -0.81 13.66
N LEU A 130 9.63 -1.86 13.05
CA LEU A 130 9.40 -1.92 11.61
C LEU A 130 8.40 -0.85 11.15
N TYR A 131 7.34 -0.62 11.92
CA TYR A 131 6.35 0.42 11.66
C TYR A 131 7.02 1.81 11.62
N ASN A 132 7.82 2.14 12.64
CA ASN A 132 8.49 3.43 12.72
C ASN A 132 9.48 3.65 11.58
N GLN A 133 10.26 2.63 11.21
CA GLN A 133 11.16 2.67 10.06
C GLN A 133 10.41 2.92 8.76
N ARG A 134 9.35 2.15 8.50
CA ARG A 134 8.54 2.28 7.27
C ARG A 134 7.77 3.58 7.22
N ARG A 135 7.23 4.04 8.34
CA ARG A 135 6.49 5.30 8.43
C ARG A 135 7.34 6.48 7.97
N SER A 136 8.60 6.55 8.42
CA SER A 136 9.53 7.62 8.00
C SER A 136 9.76 7.63 6.48
N VAL A 137 9.84 6.46 5.86
CA VAL A 137 10.00 6.32 4.40
C VAL A 137 8.71 6.69 3.66
N TYR A 138 7.55 6.22 4.12
CA TYR A 138 6.27 6.59 3.50
C TYR A 138 6.04 8.11 3.54
N LEU A 139 6.33 8.76 4.66
CA LEU A 139 6.25 10.24 4.78
C LEU A 139 7.15 10.94 3.75
N LYS A 140 8.36 10.42 3.52
CA LYS A 140 9.30 10.99 2.54
C LYS A 140 8.89 10.76 1.09
N HIS A 141 8.29 9.61 0.80
CA HIS A 141 7.98 9.21 -0.58
C HIS A 141 6.58 9.61 -1.03
N SER A 142 5.65 9.87 -0.12
CA SER A 142 4.29 10.25 -0.45
C SER A 142 4.19 11.70 -0.98
N THR A 143 3.17 11.95 -1.80
CA THR A 143 2.79 13.30 -2.25
C THR A 143 1.83 13.96 -1.27
N VAL A 144 1.08 13.15 -0.52
CA VAL A 144 0.14 13.60 0.50
C VAL A 144 0.02 12.55 1.60
N THR A 145 -0.14 13.01 2.84
CA THR A 145 -0.41 12.16 4.01
C THR A 145 -1.83 12.40 4.49
N VAL A 146 -2.54 11.33 4.76
CA VAL A 146 -3.93 11.36 5.25
C VAL A 146 -4.02 10.60 6.57
N ASP A 147 -4.52 11.27 7.60
CA ASP A 147 -4.90 10.58 8.86
C ASP A 147 -6.08 9.65 8.58
N CYS A 148 -5.81 8.35 8.66
CA CYS A 148 -6.78 7.28 8.44
C CYS A 148 -7.14 6.52 9.72
N SER A 149 -7.16 7.22 10.85
CA SER A 149 -7.54 6.67 12.16
C SER A 149 -9.05 6.48 12.35
N GLY A 150 -9.88 6.98 11.44
CA GLY A 150 -11.34 6.87 11.48
C GLY A 150 -11.88 5.56 10.92
N THR A 151 -13.19 5.54 10.69
CA THR A 151 -13.88 4.46 9.99
C THR A 151 -13.46 4.36 8.53
N PRO A 152 -13.65 3.22 7.85
CA PRO A 152 -13.34 3.12 6.42
C PRO A 152 -14.04 4.15 5.54
N ALA A 153 -15.27 4.55 5.89
CA ALA A 153 -16.02 5.56 5.14
C ALA A 153 -15.45 6.97 5.33
N GLU A 154 -15.10 7.35 6.57
CA GLU A 154 -14.44 8.63 6.87
C GLU A 154 -13.06 8.70 6.23
N ASN A 155 -12.29 7.62 6.32
CA ASN A 155 -10.97 7.55 5.68
C ASN A 155 -11.07 7.69 4.16
N ALA A 156 -12.07 7.06 3.54
CA ALA A 156 -12.31 7.19 2.10
C ALA A 156 -12.67 8.62 1.68
N GLU A 157 -13.42 9.35 2.50
CA GLU A 157 -13.71 10.78 2.27
C GLU A 157 -12.43 11.60 2.32
N ARG A 158 -11.65 11.45 3.40
CA ARG A 158 -10.37 12.17 3.56
C ARG A 158 -9.40 11.89 2.42
N ILE A 159 -9.32 10.62 1.94
CA ILE A 159 -8.51 10.24 0.78
C ILE A 159 -9.01 10.97 -0.47
N ALA A 160 -10.31 10.91 -0.75
CA ALA A 160 -10.89 11.55 -1.93
C ALA A 160 -10.67 13.07 -1.93
N ASP A 161 -10.85 13.73 -0.80
CA ASP A 161 -10.63 15.18 -0.66
C ASP A 161 -9.15 15.57 -0.83
N ALA A 162 -8.23 14.77 -0.28
CA ALA A 162 -6.79 15.00 -0.41
C ALA A 162 -6.30 14.84 -1.87
N VAL A 163 -6.97 13.99 -2.64
CA VAL A 163 -6.61 13.72 -4.04
C VAL A 163 -7.19 14.79 -5.00
N ARG A 164 -8.32 15.42 -4.66
CA ARG A 164 -8.96 16.48 -5.47
C ARG A 164 -8.24 17.82 -5.39
N LYS A 165 -7.45 18.04 -4.34
CA LYS A 165 -6.60 19.23 -4.15
C LYS A 165 -5.32 19.15 -4.97
#